data_fc3e890d2b6f2cbd79afea302a7d247b
#
_entry.id   fc3e890d2b6f2cbd79afea302a7d247b
#
_cell.length_a   1.000
_cell.length_b   1.000
_cell.length_c   1.000
_cell.angle_alpha   90.00
_cell.angle_beta   90.00
_cell.angle_gamma   90.00
#
_symmetry.space_group_name_H-M   'P 1'
#
loop_
_entity.id
_entity.type
_entity.pdbx_description
1 polymer ?
#
loop_
_entity_poly.entity_id
_entity_poly.type
_entity_poly.pdbx_seq_one_letter_code
_entity_poly.pdbx_strand_id
1 'polypeptide(L)'
;MDSFVRLSEQISELQGSLLAMECFLNSLCEALPADSRPVVQAFYASESEAFRAALMSSTAPEVTVNAFERDVQRALRLLGEPNLPDES
;
A
#
# COMPACT_ATOMS: atom_id res chain seq x y z
N MET A 1 -4.85 -29.33 14.01
CA MET A 1 -4.61 -29.33 12.60
C MET A 1 -5.62 -28.54 11.85
N ASP A 2 -6.88 -28.69 12.19
CA ASP A 2 -7.89 -27.93 11.47
C ASP A 2 -7.67 -26.44 11.61
N SER A 3 -7.27 -25.96 12.78
CA SER A 3 -7.10 -24.52 12.93
C SER A 3 -5.88 -24.02 12.18
N PHE A 4 -4.88 -24.88 12.03
CA PHE A 4 -3.71 -24.49 11.26
C PHE A 4 -4.05 -24.40 9.77
N VAL A 5 -4.81 -25.37 9.27
CA VAL A 5 -5.22 -25.35 7.88
C VAL A 5 -6.11 -24.13 7.60
N ARG A 6 -7.03 -23.85 8.53
CA ARG A 6 -7.91 -22.71 8.35
C ARG A 6 -7.12 -21.41 8.35
N LEU A 7 -6.13 -21.30 9.21
CA LEU A 7 -5.30 -20.11 9.26
C LEU A 7 -4.55 -19.94 7.94
N SER A 8 -4.00 -21.02 7.41
CA SER A 8 -3.31 -20.97 6.12
C SER A 8 -4.23 -20.50 5.02
N GLU A 9 -5.47 -20.98 5.03
CA GLU A 9 -6.43 -20.57 4.02
C GLU A 9 -6.77 -19.10 4.13
N GLN A 10 -6.89 -18.61 5.37
CA GLN A 10 -7.18 -17.20 5.57
C GLN A 10 -6.03 -16.32 5.09
N ILE A 11 -4.81 -16.77 5.33
CA ILE A 11 -3.66 -16.02 4.86
C ILE A 11 -3.64 -15.98 3.34
N SER A 12 -3.93 -17.10 2.70
CA SER A 12 -3.96 -17.15 1.24
C SER A 12 -5.04 -16.24 0.69
N GLU A 13 -6.19 -16.21 1.34
CA GLU A 13 -7.26 -15.32 0.91
C GLU A 13 -6.83 -13.87 1.02
N LEU A 14 -6.19 -13.52 2.13
CA LEU A 14 -5.72 -12.15 2.31
C LEU A 14 -4.69 -11.78 1.26
N GLN A 15 -3.80 -12.71 0.94
CA GLN A 15 -2.81 -12.45 -0.09
C GLN A 15 -3.47 -12.17 -1.43
N GLY A 16 -4.48 -12.96 -1.77
CA GLY A 16 -5.21 -12.74 -3.01
C GLY A 16 -5.90 -11.40 -3.03
N SER A 17 -6.53 -11.03 -1.92
CA SER A 17 -7.20 -9.75 -1.83
C SER A 17 -6.23 -8.60 -1.96
N LEU A 18 -5.07 -8.72 -1.33
CA LEU A 18 -4.06 -7.67 -1.42
C LEU A 18 -3.55 -7.52 -2.84
N LEU A 19 -3.35 -8.64 -3.55
CA LEU A 19 -2.92 -8.57 -4.93
C LEU A 19 -3.95 -7.86 -5.79
N ALA A 20 -5.22 -8.16 -5.57
CA ALA A 20 -6.28 -7.51 -6.33
C ALA A 20 -6.30 -6.00 -6.06
N MET A 21 -6.14 -5.61 -4.79
CA MET A 21 -6.10 -4.20 -4.46
C MET A 21 -4.88 -3.54 -5.05
N GLU A 22 -3.75 -4.21 -5.03
CA GLU A 22 -2.54 -3.66 -5.59
C GLU A 22 -2.70 -3.44 -7.09
N CYS A 23 -3.31 -4.38 -7.77
CA CYS A 23 -3.55 -4.26 -9.20
C CYS A 23 -4.46 -3.07 -9.47
N PHE A 24 -5.49 -2.90 -8.66
CA PHE A 24 -6.43 -1.80 -8.82
C PHE A 24 -5.73 -0.46 -8.62
N LEU A 25 -4.91 -0.37 -7.58
CA LEU A 25 -4.20 0.86 -7.30
C LEU A 25 -3.20 1.20 -8.40
N ASN A 26 -2.50 0.19 -8.91
CA ASN A 26 -1.59 0.42 -10.02
C ASN A 26 -2.32 0.93 -11.24
N SER A 27 -3.50 0.37 -11.51
CA SER A 27 -4.29 0.81 -12.64
C SER A 27 -4.72 2.25 -12.48
N LEU A 28 -5.14 2.62 -11.27
CA LEU A 28 -5.53 3.99 -11.01
C LEU A 28 -4.36 4.94 -11.22
N CYS A 29 -3.19 4.57 -10.70
CA CYS A 29 -2.03 5.43 -10.83
C CYS A 29 -1.65 5.64 -12.28
N GLU A 30 -1.75 4.59 -13.09
CA GLU A 30 -1.40 4.72 -14.48
C GLU A 30 -2.40 5.54 -15.25
N ALA A 31 -3.66 5.50 -14.84
CA ALA A 31 -4.70 6.25 -15.53
C ALA A 31 -4.73 7.71 -15.13
N LEU A 32 -4.05 8.09 -14.06
CA LEU A 32 -4.07 9.47 -13.61
C LEU A 32 -3.27 10.36 -14.55
N PRO A 33 -3.79 11.55 -14.85
CA PRO A 33 -2.98 12.51 -15.57
C PRO A 33 -1.73 12.86 -14.78
N ALA A 34 -0.67 13.16 -15.48
CA ALA A 34 0.59 13.42 -14.84
C ALA A 34 0.52 14.56 -13.82
N ASP A 35 -0.26 15.59 -14.12
CA ASP A 35 -0.33 16.72 -13.23
C ASP A 35 -1.23 16.45 -12.02
N SER A 36 -1.96 15.35 -12.00
CA SER A 36 -2.77 15.00 -10.85
C SER A 36 -2.00 14.16 -9.83
N ARG A 37 -0.91 13.54 -10.24
CA ARG A 37 -0.19 12.66 -9.35
C ARG A 37 0.36 13.35 -8.12
N PRO A 38 0.93 14.54 -8.22
CA PRO A 38 1.43 15.20 -7.02
C PRO A 38 0.33 15.49 -6.02
N VAL A 39 -0.88 15.79 -6.50
CA VAL A 39 -2.00 16.05 -5.61
C VAL A 39 -2.38 14.77 -4.86
N VAL A 40 -2.49 13.67 -5.59
CA VAL A 40 -2.82 12.39 -4.97
C VAL A 40 -1.73 11.98 -3.98
N GLN A 41 -0.48 12.21 -4.36
CA GLN A 41 0.64 11.88 -3.49
C GLN A 41 0.56 12.64 -2.18
N ALA A 42 0.23 13.92 -2.25
CA ALA A 42 0.13 14.74 -1.05
C ALA A 42 -1.02 14.26 -0.16
N PHE A 43 -2.16 13.93 -0.76
CA PHE A 43 -3.27 13.39 0.01
C PHE A 43 -2.91 12.08 0.66
N TYR A 44 -2.27 11.20 -0.09
CA TYR A 44 -1.91 9.89 0.44
C TYR A 44 -0.88 10.01 1.56
N ALA A 45 0.07 10.91 1.40
CA ALA A 45 1.06 11.13 2.44
C ALA A 45 0.39 11.61 3.72
N SER A 46 -0.57 12.51 3.60
CA SER A 46 -1.28 13.03 4.75
C SER A 46 -2.12 11.95 5.42
N GLU A 47 -2.85 11.18 4.62
CA GLU A 47 -3.68 10.11 5.17
C GLU A 47 -2.84 9.04 5.83
N SER A 48 -1.72 8.69 5.23
CA SER A 48 -0.89 7.64 5.81
C SER A 48 -0.25 8.10 7.11
N GLU A 49 -0.03 9.39 7.28
CA GLU A 49 0.45 9.88 8.56
C GLU A 49 -0.58 9.67 9.65
N ALA A 50 -1.85 9.94 9.35
CA ALA A 50 -2.91 9.74 10.32
C ALA A 50 -3.05 8.26 10.67
N PHE A 51 -2.95 7.39 9.66
CA PHE A 51 -3.04 5.96 9.91
C PHE A 51 -1.83 5.47 10.71
N ARG A 52 -0.66 6.01 10.40
CA ARG A 52 0.54 5.64 11.15
C ARG A 52 0.39 6.01 12.62
N ALA A 53 -0.13 7.20 12.89
CA ALA A 53 -0.32 7.63 14.27
C ALA A 53 -1.27 6.68 14.99
N ALA A 54 -2.34 6.28 14.33
CA ALA A 54 -3.29 5.35 14.93
C ALA A 54 -2.63 4.00 15.19
N LEU A 55 -1.82 3.52 14.26
CA LEU A 55 -1.13 2.25 14.43
C LEU A 55 -0.16 2.31 15.59
N MET A 56 0.58 3.41 15.68
CA MET A 56 1.60 3.52 16.72
C MET A 56 0.99 3.59 18.11
N SER A 57 -0.23 4.10 18.22
CA SER A 57 -0.86 4.15 19.53
C SER A 57 -1.71 2.91 19.81
N SER A 58 -1.70 1.95 18.93
CA SER A 58 -2.44 0.71 19.14
C SER A 58 -1.48 -0.37 19.61
N THR A 59 -2.01 -1.58 19.79
CA THR A 59 -1.17 -2.70 20.19
C THR A 59 -0.77 -3.53 18.98
N ALA A 60 -0.76 -2.95 17.81
CA ALA A 60 -0.41 -3.68 16.61
C ALA A 60 1.02 -4.23 16.70
N PRO A 61 1.25 -5.44 16.22
CA PRO A 61 2.60 -5.99 16.26
C PRO A 61 3.54 -5.21 15.37
N GLU A 62 4.81 -5.30 15.70
CA GLU A 62 5.82 -4.59 14.94
C GLU A 62 5.82 -4.99 13.47
N VAL A 63 5.54 -6.27 13.20
CA VAL A 63 5.53 -6.73 11.82
C VAL A 63 4.42 -6.03 11.03
N THR A 64 3.31 -5.72 11.67
CA THR A 64 2.23 -5.00 11.01
C THR A 64 2.65 -3.58 10.68
N VAL A 65 3.28 -2.92 11.63
CA VAL A 65 3.74 -1.55 11.43
C VAL A 65 4.77 -1.49 10.31
N ASN A 66 5.70 -2.44 10.32
CA ASN A 66 6.74 -2.46 9.30
C ASN A 66 6.16 -2.70 7.92
N ALA A 67 5.19 -3.59 7.81
CA ALA A 67 4.56 -3.85 6.52
C ALA A 67 3.81 -2.62 6.03
N PHE A 68 3.15 -1.92 6.95
CA PHE A 68 2.44 -0.70 6.58
C PHE A 68 3.41 0.34 6.04
N GLU A 69 4.53 0.55 6.74
CA GLU A 69 5.51 1.54 6.31
C GLU A 69 6.10 1.19 4.95
N ARG A 70 6.42 -0.07 4.77
CA ARG A 70 7.01 -0.51 3.51
C ARG A 70 6.06 -0.25 2.34
N ASP A 71 4.79 -0.58 2.54
CA ASP A 71 3.82 -0.44 1.46
C ASP A 71 3.46 1.01 1.21
N VAL A 72 3.45 1.85 2.26
CA VAL A 72 3.23 3.27 2.08
C VAL A 72 4.36 3.86 1.24
N GLN A 73 5.60 3.50 1.56
CA GLN A 73 6.73 4.03 0.80
C GLN A 73 6.67 3.60 -0.65
N ARG A 74 6.26 2.36 -0.88
CA ARG A 74 6.15 1.87 -2.26
C ARG A 74 5.09 2.66 -3.02
N ALA A 75 3.94 2.90 -2.39
CA ALA A 75 2.87 3.63 -3.06
C ALA A 75 3.27 5.07 -3.33
N LEU A 76 3.95 5.70 -2.40
CA LEU A 76 4.41 7.07 -2.61
C LEU A 76 5.39 7.15 -3.77
N ARG A 77 6.25 6.16 -3.89
CA ARG A 77 7.18 6.14 -5.02
C ARG A 77 6.44 6.00 -6.35
N LEU A 78 5.43 5.13 -6.37
CA LEU A 78 4.65 4.97 -7.59
C LEU A 78 3.98 6.27 -8.00
N LEU A 79 3.46 7.00 -7.03
CA LEU A 79 2.77 8.25 -7.33
C LEU A 79 3.73 9.36 -7.70
N GLY A 80 4.93 9.33 -7.12
CA GLY A 80 5.86 10.41 -7.34
C GLY A 80 6.82 10.21 -8.48
N GLU A 81 6.95 9.00 -8.98
CA GLU A 81 7.92 8.75 -10.04
C GLU A 81 7.34 9.14 -11.38
N PRO A 82 8.10 9.88 -12.16
CA PRO A 82 7.64 10.17 -13.51
C PRO A 82 7.69 8.89 -14.30
N ASN A 83 6.79 8.81 -15.23
CA ASN A 83 6.71 7.66 -16.04
C ASN A 83 7.66 7.79 -17.16
N LEU A 84 8.89 8.07 -16.95
CA LEU A 84 9.82 8.30 -17.99
C LEU A 84 10.69 7.13 -18.16
N PRO A 85 10.52 6.44 -19.22
CA PRO A 85 11.29 5.26 -19.42
C PRO A 85 12.72 5.55 -19.64
N ASP A 86 13.03 6.70 -20.05
CA ASP A 86 14.31 6.89 -20.41
C ASP A 86 15.11 7.51 -19.41
N GLU A 87 14.77 7.39 -18.25
CA GLU A 87 15.51 7.88 -17.29
C GLU A 87 16.85 7.45 -17.39
N SER A 88 17.05 6.46 -17.98
CA SER A 88 18.34 6.00 -18.18
C SER A 88 19.27 6.87 -18.80
#